data_26a71a3a7ee411588cd43ad951f1d41c
#
_entry.id   26a71a3a7ee411588cd43ad951f1d41c
#
_cell.length_a   1.000
_cell.length_b   1.000
_cell.length_c   1.000
_cell.angle_alpha   90.00
_cell.angle_beta   90.00
_cell.angle_gamma   90.00
#
_symmetry.space_group_name_H-M   'P 1'
#
loop_
_entity.id
_entity.type
_entity.pdbx_description
1 polymer ?
#
loop_
_entity_poly.entity_id
_entity_poly.type
_entity_poly.pdbx_seq_one_letter_code
_entity_poly.pdbx_strand_id
1 'polypeptide(L)'
;MRKRLLLVPDGMADDHLEELGGKTPLQAARTPVMDALARRGTVGLVRTIPNGMPPGSDVANLSVLGYDARALYTGRSPLEAANIGVDLGADDVAYRCNFVTIDDGVMRDNTAGHIDSATAGELIVALEDVLGGGPFEFYTGVGYRNLMVWRGGEEVACTPPHDILDRPVAGYAPRGVAAEALVELAERAHDVLAGLRPVTDVWFWGEGRAPSLPPFRDLYGLSGAVVAAVDLVRGLGRHAGFEVLAVPGATGDLDTDYGAKARAALEALGRHDFVFVHVEAPDEAAHMGDIGAKIGAIEHVDAEVLAPLAARADLALLVLPDHFTPVHARTHVSAPVPFVFAGCAPAAARPAPAFDEDAARATRLVLADGPELMRRFLAATV
;
A
#
# COMPACT_ATOMS: atom_id res chain seq x y z
N MET A 1 -25.78 -15.60 -2.00
CA MET A 1 -24.32 -15.85 -2.15
C MET A 1 -23.64 -15.26 -0.93
N ARG A 2 -22.64 -15.94 -0.36
CA ARG A 2 -21.93 -15.44 0.83
C ARG A 2 -21.08 -14.22 0.45
N LYS A 3 -21.13 -13.17 1.27
CA LYS A 3 -20.29 -11.97 1.08
C LYS A 3 -18.88 -12.24 1.59
N ARG A 4 -17.89 -11.56 1.04
CA ARG A 4 -16.46 -11.77 1.33
C ARG A 4 -15.79 -10.45 1.60
N LEU A 5 -14.89 -10.43 2.58
CA LEU A 5 -14.12 -9.24 2.90
C LEU A 5 -12.67 -9.61 3.17
N LEU A 6 -11.78 -8.85 2.56
CA LEU A 6 -10.36 -8.82 2.83
C LEU A 6 -10.07 -7.58 3.68
N LEU A 7 -9.51 -7.77 4.88
CA LEU A 7 -9.00 -6.71 5.74
C LEU A 7 -7.48 -6.80 5.80
N VAL A 8 -6.82 -5.73 5.39
CA VAL A 8 -5.36 -5.58 5.45
C VAL A 8 -5.02 -4.44 6.40
N PRO A 9 -4.65 -4.76 7.65
CA PRO A 9 -3.92 -3.83 8.53
C PRO A 9 -2.47 -3.76 8.03
N ASP A 10 -2.13 -2.69 7.31
CA ASP A 10 -0.84 -2.48 6.67
C ASP A 10 0.29 -2.59 7.68
N GLY A 11 1.35 -3.32 7.34
CA GLY A 11 2.56 -3.43 8.14
C GLY A 11 2.38 -3.95 9.57
N MET A 12 1.22 -4.56 9.90
CA MET A 12 0.88 -4.97 11.28
C MET A 12 1.87 -5.97 11.87
N ALA A 13 2.45 -6.86 11.06
CA ALA A 13 3.40 -7.88 11.53
C ALA A 13 4.75 -7.27 11.92
N ASP A 14 5.37 -7.85 12.96
CA ASP A 14 6.60 -7.35 13.55
C ASP A 14 7.47 -8.47 14.12
N ASP A 15 8.69 -8.12 14.53
CA ASP A 15 9.59 -8.96 15.26
C ASP A 15 9.29 -8.95 16.77
N HIS A 16 9.89 -9.88 17.51
CA HIS A 16 9.83 -9.90 18.97
C HIS A 16 10.68 -8.76 19.54
N LEU A 17 10.11 -7.98 20.47
CA LEU A 17 10.73 -6.79 21.06
C LEU A 17 11.07 -7.02 22.53
N GLU A 18 12.29 -6.67 22.93
CA GLU A 18 12.72 -6.77 24.32
C GLU A 18 11.87 -5.88 25.24
N GLU A 19 11.46 -4.70 24.76
CA GLU A 19 10.61 -3.73 25.45
C GLU A 19 9.22 -4.30 25.78
N LEU A 20 8.77 -5.30 25.02
CA LEU A 20 7.50 -6.01 25.25
C LEU A 20 7.68 -7.34 25.97
N GLY A 21 8.87 -7.56 26.57
CA GLY A 21 9.19 -8.82 27.25
C GLY A 21 9.29 -10.01 26.30
N GLY A 22 9.75 -9.77 25.08
CA GLY A 22 9.93 -10.78 24.06
C GLY A 22 8.64 -11.11 23.28
N LYS A 23 7.65 -10.23 23.27
CA LYS A 23 6.44 -10.34 22.44
C LYS A 23 6.56 -9.48 21.19
N THR A 24 5.79 -9.82 20.16
CA THR A 24 5.55 -8.90 19.04
C THR A 24 4.51 -7.83 19.45
N PRO A 25 4.41 -6.69 18.76
CA PRO A 25 3.33 -5.74 18.97
C PRO A 25 1.93 -6.38 18.84
N LEU A 26 1.73 -7.29 17.88
CA LEU A 26 0.48 -8.01 17.72
C LEU A 26 0.18 -8.94 18.91
N GLN A 27 1.19 -9.61 19.48
CA GLN A 27 1.03 -10.42 20.71
C GLN A 27 0.78 -9.57 21.97
N ALA A 28 1.23 -8.33 21.98
CA ALA A 28 1.02 -7.40 23.09
C ALA A 28 -0.33 -6.68 23.00
N ALA A 29 -0.85 -6.49 21.79
CA ALA A 29 -2.13 -5.84 21.53
C ALA A 29 -3.31 -6.69 22.01
N ARG A 30 -4.37 -6.03 22.43
CA ARG A 30 -5.63 -6.67 22.80
C ARG A 30 -6.53 -6.81 21.55
N THR A 31 -6.56 -8.00 20.96
CA THR A 31 -7.25 -8.32 19.71
C THR A 31 -8.26 -9.47 19.84
N PRO A 32 -9.30 -9.33 20.72
CA PRO A 32 -10.23 -10.41 21.01
C PRO A 32 -11.00 -10.91 19.81
N VAL A 33 -11.26 -10.07 18.79
CA VAL A 33 -12.01 -10.45 17.58
C VAL A 33 -11.12 -11.24 16.63
N MET A 34 -9.89 -10.79 16.38
CA MET A 34 -8.91 -11.55 15.60
C MET A 34 -8.67 -12.93 16.22
N ASP A 35 -8.51 -13.00 17.54
CA ASP A 35 -8.35 -14.26 18.26
C ASP A 35 -9.59 -15.17 18.14
N ALA A 36 -10.78 -14.60 18.19
CA ALA A 36 -12.01 -15.38 18.00
C ALA A 36 -12.12 -15.93 16.57
N LEU A 37 -11.63 -15.19 15.57
CA LEU A 37 -11.51 -15.69 14.21
C LEU A 37 -10.48 -16.82 14.11
N ALA A 38 -9.31 -16.67 14.74
CA ALA A 38 -8.27 -17.68 14.77
C ALA A 38 -8.73 -19.02 15.36
N ARG A 39 -9.49 -18.96 16.47
CA ARG A 39 -10.04 -20.17 17.13
C ARG A 39 -11.06 -20.93 16.30
N ARG A 40 -11.70 -20.31 15.31
CA ARG A 40 -12.76 -20.94 14.47
C ARG A 40 -12.41 -21.01 12.97
N GLY A 41 -11.30 -20.40 12.58
CA GLY A 41 -10.89 -20.26 11.18
C GLY A 41 -9.71 -21.13 10.79
N THR A 42 -9.09 -20.73 9.71
CA THR A 42 -7.80 -21.27 9.26
C THR A 42 -6.74 -20.22 9.44
N VAL A 43 -5.70 -20.56 10.20
CA VAL A 43 -4.54 -19.70 10.47
C VAL A 43 -3.30 -20.28 9.81
N GLY A 44 -2.44 -19.45 9.27
CA GLY A 44 -1.18 -19.84 8.66
C GLY A 44 -0.31 -18.65 8.32
N LEU A 45 0.77 -18.92 7.60
CA LEU A 45 1.66 -17.91 7.02
C LEU A 45 1.49 -17.88 5.50
N VAL A 46 1.66 -16.72 4.90
CA VAL A 46 1.67 -16.53 3.44
C VAL A 46 2.79 -15.60 3.03
N ARG A 47 3.44 -15.90 1.92
CA ARG A 47 4.40 -15.00 1.29
C ARG A 47 3.67 -14.05 0.36
N THR A 48 3.47 -12.83 0.80
CA THR A 48 2.81 -11.76 0.04
C THR A 48 3.75 -11.11 -0.97
N ILE A 49 5.03 -11.03 -0.64
CA ILE A 49 6.09 -10.48 -1.50
C ILE A 49 6.88 -11.62 -2.10
N PRO A 50 6.84 -11.81 -3.42
CA PRO A 50 7.62 -12.85 -4.10
C PRO A 50 9.13 -12.64 -3.93
N ASN A 51 9.89 -13.74 -3.82
CA ASN A 51 11.36 -13.66 -3.68
C ASN A 51 11.98 -12.82 -4.80
N GLY A 52 12.85 -11.88 -4.43
CA GLY A 52 13.57 -11.01 -5.38
C GLY A 52 12.81 -9.76 -5.81
N MET A 53 11.57 -9.57 -5.37
CA MET A 53 10.86 -8.30 -5.52
C MET A 53 11.11 -7.38 -4.31
N PRO A 54 11.10 -6.07 -4.49
CA PRO A 54 11.25 -5.13 -3.37
C PRO A 54 10.05 -5.26 -2.40
N PRO A 55 10.30 -5.19 -1.10
CA PRO A 55 9.21 -5.16 -0.14
C PRO A 55 8.47 -3.82 -0.21
N GLY A 56 7.15 -3.89 -0.40
CA GLY A 56 6.29 -2.71 -0.46
C GLY A 56 4.82 -3.07 -0.61
N SER A 57 3.97 -2.15 -0.19
CA SER A 57 2.50 -2.32 -0.23
C SER A 57 1.96 -2.50 -1.65
N ASP A 58 2.66 -1.97 -2.66
CA ASP A 58 2.32 -2.14 -4.08
C ASP A 58 2.39 -3.59 -4.52
N VAL A 59 3.54 -4.24 -4.31
CA VAL A 59 3.75 -5.65 -4.62
C VAL A 59 2.90 -6.55 -3.74
N ALA A 60 2.86 -6.26 -2.44
CA ALA A 60 2.18 -7.09 -1.46
C ALA A 60 0.65 -7.09 -1.66
N ASN A 61 0.02 -5.91 -1.81
CA ASN A 61 -1.43 -5.83 -2.01
C ASN A 61 -1.87 -6.36 -3.38
N LEU A 62 -1.05 -6.21 -4.43
CA LEU A 62 -1.28 -6.86 -5.71
C LEU A 62 -1.33 -8.40 -5.54
N SER A 63 -0.37 -8.96 -4.82
CA SER A 63 -0.30 -10.41 -4.51
C SER A 63 -1.49 -10.86 -3.65
N VAL A 64 -1.82 -10.13 -2.58
CA VAL A 64 -2.92 -10.47 -1.67
C VAL A 64 -4.28 -10.46 -2.37
N LEU A 65 -4.49 -9.57 -3.34
CA LEU A 65 -5.68 -9.58 -4.19
C LEU A 65 -5.72 -10.77 -5.17
N GLY A 66 -4.68 -11.61 -5.20
CA GLY A 66 -4.66 -12.82 -5.99
C GLY A 66 -4.07 -12.66 -7.39
N TYR A 67 -3.35 -11.57 -7.64
CA TYR A 67 -2.60 -11.36 -8.86
C TYR A 67 -1.16 -11.87 -8.75
N ASP A 68 -0.61 -12.40 -9.84
CA ASP A 68 0.82 -12.73 -9.89
C ASP A 68 1.63 -11.44 -10.02
N ALA A 69 2.18 -10.98 -8.88
CA ALA A 69 2.95 -9.74 -8.84
C ALA A 69 4.19 -9.77 -9.74
N ARG A 70 4.82 -10.95 -9.96
CA ARG A 70 5.99 -11.04 -10.85
C ARG A 70 5.65 -10.76 -12.31
N ALA A 71 4.45 -11.15 -12.71
CA ALA A 71 4.01 -11.00 -14.09
C ALA A 71 3.32 -9.66 -14.37
N LEU A 72 2.72 -9.05 -13.34
CA LEU A 72 1.78 -7.96 -13.53
C LEU A 72 2.19 -6.63 -12.88
N TYR A 73 3.18 -6.64 -11.97
CA TYR A 73 3.69 -5.43 -11.37
C TYR A 73 4.60 -4.68 -12.37
N THR A 74 4.27 -3.45 -12.65
CA THR A 74 4.99 -2.60 -13.61
C THR A 74 5.59 -1.34 -12.99
N GLY A 75 5.37 -1.13 -11.70
CA GLY A 75 5.82 0.06 -10.98
C GLY A 75 4.72 0.66 -10.11
N ARG A 76 5.12 1.57 -9.23
CA ARG A 76 4.22 2.22 -8.27
C ARG A 76 3.41 3.34 -8.91
N SER A 77 4.07 4.19 -9.70
CA SER A 77 3.48 5.40 -10.27
C SER A 77 2.28 5.15 -11.18
N PRO A 78 2.24 4.08 -11.99
CA PRO A 78 1.04 3.77 -12.78
C PRO A 78 -0.21 3.49 -11.92
N LEU A 79 -0.05 2.90 -10.74
CA LEU A 79 -1.15 2.67 -9.82
C LEU A 79 -1.68 4.01 -9.27
N GLU A 80 -0.78 4.91 -8.91
CA GLU A 80 -1.15 6.25 -8.41
C GLU A 80 -1.77 7.10 -9.52
N ALA A 81 -1.27 7.01 -10.77
CA ALA A 81 -1.88 7.64 -11.95
C ALA A 81 -3.36 7.27 -12.11
N ALA A 82 -3.66 5.99 -12.02
CA ALA A 82 -5.03 5.51 -12.11
C ALA A 82 -5.94 6.11 -11.02
N ASN A 83 -5.42 6.30 -9.78
CA ASN A 83 -6.23 6.88 -8.71
C ASN A 83 -6.59 8.35 -8.97
N ILE A 84 -5.68 9.14 -9.49
CA ILE A 84 -5.93 10.56 -9.78
C ILE A 84 -6.63 10.78 -11.14
N GLY A 85 -6.98 9.69 -11.85
CA GLY A 85 -7.73 9.73 -13.11
C GLY A 85 -6.88 10.05 -14.33
N VAL A 86 -5.58 9.78 -14.27
CA VAL A 86 -4.65 9.93 -15.40
C VAL A 86 -4.57 8.61 -16.14
N ASP A 87 -5.04 8.62 -17.38
CA ASP A 87 -4.95 7.47 -18.28
C ASP A 87 -3.56 7.40 -18.90
N LEU A 88 -2.95 6.22 -18.82
CA LEU A 88 -1.67 5.92 -19.46
C LEU A 88 -1.90 5.10 -20.73
N GLY A 89 -1.33 5.55 -21.84
CA GLY A 89 -1.20 4.77 -23.06
C GLY A 89 -0.18 3.63 -22.89
N ALA A 90 -0.14 2.72 -23.85
CA ALA A 90 0.74 1.54 -23.79
C ALA A 90 2.25 1.89 -23.74
N ASP A 91 2.61 3.01 -24.36
CA ASP A 91 4.00 3.49 -24.45
C ASP A 91 4.33 4.61 -23.45
N ASP A 92 3.37 4.98 -22.58
CA ASP A 92 3.58 6.01 -21.58
C ASP A 92 4.25 5.44 -20.33
N VAL A 93 5.12 6.23 -19.71
CA VAL A 93 5.76 5.90 -18.44
C VAL A 93 5.39 6.93 -17.39
N ALA A 94 4.83 6.47 -16.28
CA ALA A 94 4.54 7.31 -15.13
C ALA A 94 5.72 7.28 -14.15
N TYR A 95 6.01 8.42 -13.56
CA TYR A 95 7.00 8.62 -12.50
C TYR A 95 6.35 9.36 -11.34
N ARG A 96 6.62 8.97 -10.12
CA ARG A 96 6.44 9.88 -8.99
C ARG A 96 7.32 11.11 -9.21
N CYS A 97 6.74 12.27 -8.94
CA CYS A 97 7.41 13.56 -8.93
C CYS A 97 7.31 14.12 -7.50
N ASN A 98 8.24 13.71 -6.65
CA ASN A 98 8.26 14.21 -5.27
C ASN A 98 8.92 15.58 -5.21
N PHE A 99 8.32 16.52 -4.47
CA PHE A 99 9.07 17.67 -4.00
C PHE A 99 10.01 17.26 -2.88
N VAL A 100 11.25 17.73 -2.97
CA VAL A 100 12.32 17.40 -2.01
C VAL A 100 13.10 18.65 -1.62
N THR A 101 13.90 18.52 -0.54
CA THR A 101 14.91 19.52 -0.17
C THR A 101 16.31 18.94 -0.39
N ILE A 102 17.05 19.52 -1.32
CA ILE A 102 18.46 19.21 -1.57
C ILE A 102 19.29 20.45 -1.20
N ASP A 103 20.24 20.29 -0.29
CA ASP A 103 21.18 21.32 0.12
C ASP A 103 22.60 20.84 -0.07
N ASP A 104 23.44 21.65 -0.70
CA ASP A 104 24.83 21.34 -1.02
C ASP A 104 25.00 19.97 -1.71
N GLY A 105 24.05 19.61 -2.58
CA GLY A 105 24.03 18.32 -3.30
C GLY A 105 23.69 17.10 -2.43
N VAL A 106 23.10 17.29 -1.24
CA VAL A 106 22.70 16.23 -0.31
C VAL A 106 21.20 16.25 -0.13
N MET A 107 20.55 15.07 -0.22
CA MET A 107 19.13 14.90 0.07
C MET A 107 18.87 15.14 1.56
N ARG A 108 18.30 16.29 1.91
CA ARG A 108 18.04 16.65 3.30
C ARG A 108 16.64 16.27 3.78
N ASP A 109 15.67 16.36 2.89
CA ASP A 109 14.29 16.03 3.21
C ASP A 109 13.57 15.55 1.94
N ASN A 110 13.08 14.32 1.97
CA ASN A 110 12.35 13.69 0.87
C ASN A 110 10.87 14.09 0.84
N THR A 111 10.43 14.95 1.76
CA THR A 111 9.04 15.43 1.91
C THR A 111 8.90 16.94 1.72
N ALA A 112 10.01 17.65 1.52
CA ALA A 112 10.05 19.10 1.43
C ALA A 112 9.30 19.79 2.60
N GLY A 113 9.61 19.39 3.84
CA GLY A 113 8.99 19.95 5.05
C GLY A 113 7.54 19.54 5.23
N HIS A 114 7.09 18.43 4.67
CA HIS A 114 5.68 18.02 4.62
C HIS A 114 4.80 19.10 3.99
N ILE A 115 5.25 19.65 2.85
CA ILE A 115 4.50 20.68 2.11
C ILE A 115 3.03 20.30 1.99
N ASP A 116 2.13 21.26 2.23
CA ASP A 116 0.69 21.06 2.10
C ASP A 116 0.26 20.92 0.62
N SER A 117 -0.88 20.25 0.41
CA SER A 117 -1.36 19.94 -0.94
C SER A 117 -1.74 21.16 -1.78
N ALA A 118 -2.15 22.27 -1.15
CA ALA A 118 -2.53 23.48 -1.88
C ALA A 118 -1.29 24.16 -2.47
N THR A 119 -0.26 24.36 -1.64
CA THR A 119 1.03 24.91 -2.06
C THR A 119 1.70 23.99 -3.10
N ALA A 120 1.70 22.68 -2.87
CA ALA A 120 2.25 21.71 -3.83
C ALA A 120 1.53 21.76 -5.18
N GLY A 121 0.20 21.91 -5.17
CA GLY A 121 -0.60 22.04 -6.38
C GLY A 121 -0.24 23.29 -7.20
N GLU A 122 -0.02 24.44 -6.55
CA GLU A 122 0.43 25.66 -7.23
C GLU A 122 1.80 25.47 -7.91
N LEU A 123 2.72 24.77 -7.25
CA LEU A 123 4.04 24.49 -7.80
C LEU A 123 3.99 23.49 -8.97
N ILE A 124 3.13 22.48 -8.90
CA ILE A 124 2.94 21.54 -10.03
C ILE A 124 2.33 22.25 -11.24
N VAL A 125 1.38 23.17 -11.04
CA VAL A 125 0.85 23.99 -12.14
C VAL A 125 1.97 24.84 -12.77
N ALA A 126 2.82 25.45 -11.96
CA ALA A 126 3.96 26.23 -12.47
C ALA A 126 4.96 25.35 -13.26
N LEU A 127 5.20 24.12 -12.81
CA LEU A 127 6.04 23.17 -13.57
C LEU A 127 5.36 22.77 -14.89
N GLU A 128 4.06 22.49 -14.89
CA GLU A 128 3.30 22.16 -16.09
C GLU A 128 3.30 23.30 -17.11
N ASP A 129 3.12 24.56 -16.66
CA ASP A 129 3.12 25.73 -17.52
C ASP A 129 4.47 25.97 -18.21
N VAL A 130 5.60 25.64 -17.57
CA VAL A 130 6.94 25.90 -18.08
C VAL A 130 7.55 24.70 -18.78
N LEU A 131 7.30 23.48 -18.27
CA LEU A 131 7.96 22.25 -18.71
C LEU A 131 7.03 21.30 -19.45
N GLY A 132 5.72 21.46 -19.28
CA GLY A 132 4.68 20.70 -19.98
C GLY A 132 4.52 21.11 -21.45
N GLY A 133 3.46 20.60 -22.08
CA GLY A 133 3.14 20.89 -23.50
C GLY A 133 4.04 20.16 -24.50
N GLY A 134 4.91 19.28 -24.04
CA GLY A 134 5.75 18.36 -24.80
C GLY A 134 5.45 16.91 -24.43
N PRO A 135 6.46 16.04 -24.33
CA PRO A 135 6.23 14.66 -23.93
C PRO A 135 6.02 14.50 -22.40
N PHE A 136 6.28 15.53 -21.61
CA PHE A 136 6.15 15.50 -20.16
C PHE A 136 4.90 16.23 -19.72
N GLU A 137 4.15 15.61 -18.83
CA GLU A 137 2.93 16.16 -18.22
C GLU A 137 3.02 16.01 -16.70
N PHE A 138 2.68 17.06 -15.95
CA PHE A 138 2.76 17.07 -14.49
C PHE A 138 1.36 17.09 -13.88
N TYR A 139 1.13 16.27 -12.85
CA TYR A 139 -0.15 16.12 -12.21
C TYR A 139 -0.04 16.26 -10.69
N THR A 140 -0.95 17.01 -10.12
CA THR A 140 -1.03 17.23 -8.66
C THR A 140 -1.49 15.96 -7.96
N GLY A 141 -0.77 15.57 -6.92
CA GLY A 141 -1.10 14.52 -5.98
C GLY A 141 -1.42 15.07 -4.60
N VAL A 142 -0.86 14.46 -3.56
CA VAL A 142 -1.08 14.85 -2.15
C VAL A 142 0.23 15.28 -1.52
N GLY A 143 0.31 16.56 -1.08
CA GLY A 143 1.51 17.13 -0.47
C GLY A 143 2.71 17.03 -1.40
N TYR A 144 3.82 16.53 -0.89
CA TYR A 144 5.05 16.37 -1.67
C TYR A 144 4.99 15.28 -2.75
N ARG A 145 3.96 14.43 -2.74
CA ARG A 145 3.77 13.29 -3.65
C ARG A 145 2.94 13.68 -4.85
N ASN A 146 3.58 13.94 -5.98
CA ASN A 146 2.95 14.30 -7.25
C ASN A 146 3.35 13.28 -8.33
N LEU A 147 2.86 13.48 -9.56
CA LEU A 147 3.09 12.57 -10.67
C LEU A 147 3.62 13.34 -11.88
N MET A 148 4.54 12.72 -12.60
CA MET A 148 4.92 13.09 -13.94
C MET A 148 4.69 11.93 -14.89
N VAL A 149 4.09 12.20 -16.04
CA VAL A 149 3.92 11.21 -17.12
C VAL A 149 4.80 11.61 -18.30
N TRP A 150 5.61 10.67 -18.76
CA TRP A 150 6.37 10.78 -19.99
C TRP A 150 5.65 10.04 -21.10
N ARG A 151 4.98 10.82 -21.99
CA ARG A 151 4.21 10.28 -23.14
C ARG A 151 5.16 9.68 -24.17
N GLY A 152 4.93 8.41 -24.51
CA GLY A 152 5.81 7.66 -25.42
C GLY A 152 7.25 7.56 -24.92
N GLY A 153 7.43 7.58 -23.58
CA GLY A 153 8.73 7.62 -22.91
C GLY A 153 9.38 6.27 -22.70
N GLU A 154 10.55 6.32 -22.08
CA GLU A 154 11.32 5.14 -21.71
C GLU A 154 11.35 4.94 -20.18
N GLU A 155 11.38 3.69 -19.74
CA GLU A 155 11.63 3.39 -18.33
C GLU A 155 13.08 3.63 -17.98
N VAL A 156 13.30 4.55 -17.05
CA VAL A 156 14.62 4.92 -16.56
C VAL A 156 14.71 4.60 -15.09
N ALA A 157 15.62 3.71 -14.70
CA ALA A 157 15.77 3.26 -13.34
C ALA A 157 16.15 4.41 -12.39
N CYS A 158 15.28 4.67 -11.42
CA CYS A 158 15.40 5.74 -10.44
C CYS A 158 15.48 5.17 -9.02
N THR A 159 16.15 5.90 -8.13
CA THR A 159 16.27 5.51 -6.71
C THR A 159 15.23 6.24 -5.89
N PRO A 160 14.50 5.56 -4.98
CA PRO A 160 13.57 6.23 -4.07
C PRO A 160 14.29 7.28 -3.19
N PRO A 161 13.73 8.49 -3.01
CA PRO A 161 14.41 9.56 -2.27
C PRO A 161 14.56 9.27 -0.77
N HIS A 162 13.68 8.47 -0.19
CA HIS A 162 13.76 8.06 1.21
C HIS A 162 14.89 7.07 1.51
N ASP A 163 15.44 6.40 0.49
CA ASP A 163 16.59 5.50 0.64
C ASP A 163 17.93 6.25 0.68
N ILE A 164 17.92 7.55 0.37
CA ILE A 164 19.13 8.36 0.21
C ILE A 164 19.16 9.61 1.09
N LEU A 165 18.38 9.63 2.16
CA LEU A 165 18.44 10.71 3.16
C LEU A 165 19.86 10.86 3.69
N ASP A 166 20.31 12.12 3.82
CA ASP A 166 21.64 12.53 4.24
C ASP A 166 22.80 12.01 3.34
N ARG A 167 22.48 11.62 2.10
CA ARG A 167 23.50 11.17 1.11
C ARG A 167 23.62 12.14 -0.06
N PRO A 168 24.83 12.24 -0.68
CA PRO A 168 25.03 13.01 -1.91
C PRO A 168 24.19 12.43 -3.06
N VAL A 169 23.37 13.27 -3.69
CA VAL A 169 22.45 12.85 -4.76
C VAL A 169 23.14 12.43 -6.05
N ALA A 170 24.35 12.92 -6.31
CA ALA A 170 25.11 12.63 -7.54
C ALA A 170 25.35 11.11 -7.76
N GLY A 171 25.42 10.32 -6.69
CA GLY A 171 25.57 8.87 -6.77
C GLY A 171 24.30 8.11 -7.18
N TYR A 172 23.16 8.79 -7.23
CA TYR A 172 21.82 8.20 -7.40
C TYR A 172 21.05 8.80 -8.57
N ALA A 173 21.76 9.42 -9.51
CA ALA A 173 21.17 9.91 -10.75
C ALA A 173 20.43 8.79 -11.51
N PRO A 174 19.38 9.12 -12.25
CA PRO A 174 18.64 8.18 -13.10
C PRO A 174 19.59 7.39 -14.02
N ARG A 175 19.25 6.11 -14.32
CA ARG A 175 20.09 5.21 -15.11
C ARG A 175 19.28 4.53 -16.19
N GLY A 176 19.80 4.51 -17.40
CA GLY A 176 19.16 3.89 -18.57
C GLY A 176 19.46 4.65 -19.83
N VAL A 177 18.93 4.18 -20.95
CA VAL A 177 19.21 4.76 -22.27
C VAL A 177 18.74 6.21 -22.38
N ALA A 178 17.61 6.53 -21.77
CA ALA A 178 17.00 7.86 -21.82
C ALA A 178 17.19 8.67 -20.51
N ALA A 179 18.12 8.27 -19.64
CA ALA A 179 18.33 8.90 -18.33
C ALA A 179 18.66 10.41 -18.44
N GLU A 180 19.38 10.82 -19.49
CA GLU A 180 19.74 12.21 -19.73
C GLU A 180 18.51 13.12 -19.83
N ALA A 181 17.42 12.66 -20.46
CA ALA A 181 16.18 13.44 -20.57
C ALA A 181 15.53 13.73 -19.21
N LEU A 182 15.56 12.77 -18.26
CA LEU A 182 15.06 12.99 -16.90
C LEU A 182 15.99 13.90 -16.09
N VAL A 183 17.30 13.80 -16.28
CA VAL A 183 18.25 14.69 -15.62
C VAL A 183 18.05 16.14 -16.08
N GLU A 184 17.98 16.37 -17.40
CA GLU A 184 17.70 17.70 -17.96
C GLU A 184 16.34 18.24 -17.49
N LEU A 185 15.31 17.39 -17.40
CA LEU A 185 14.01 17.79 -16.89
C LEU A 185 14.08 18.21 -15.43
N ALA A 186 14.82 17.46 -14.59
CA ALA A 186 15.00 17.78 -13.17
C ALA A 186 15.80 19.10 -12.99
N GLU A 187 16.85 19.33 -13.78
CA GLU A 187 17.60 20.59 -13.76
C GLU A 187 16.71 21.78 -14.15
N ARG A 188 15.91 21.66 -15.18
CA ARG A 188 14.94 22.70 -15.57
C ARG A 188 13.86 22.93 -14.49
N ALA A 189 13.40 21.86 -13.82
CA ALA A 189 12.48 21.99 -12.72
C ALA A 189 13.11 22.71 -11.51
N HIS A 190 14.40 22.46 -11.22
CA HIS A 190 15.16 23.21 -10.23
C HIS A 190 15.15 24.71 -10.51
N ASP A 191 15.35 25.12 -11.78
CA ASP A 191 15.32 26.53 -12.17
C ASP A 191 13.96 27.18 -11.93
N VAL A 192 12.84 26.45 -12.18
CA VAL A 192 11.48 26.92 -11.92
C VAL A 192 11.23 27.07 -10.41
N LEU A 193 11.80 26.20 -9.60
CA LEU A 193 11.63 26.17 -8.14
C LEU A 193 12.67 27.07 -7.41
N ALA A 194 13.54 27.74 -8.15
CA ALA A 194 14.63 28.51 -7.57
C ALA A 194 14.14 29.60 -6.57
N GLY A 195 14.75 29.61 -5.39
CA GLY A 195 14.44 30.59 -4.33
C GLY A 195 13.25 30.20 -3.45
N LEU A 196 12.59 29.09 -3.72
CA LEU A 196 11.52 28.56 -2.87
C LEU A 196 12.10 27.71 -1.73
N ARG A 197 11.41 27.73 -0.58
CA ARG A 197 11.77 26.88 0.57
C ARG A 197 10.46 26.43 1.26
N PRO A 198 10.40 25.18 1.74
CA PRO A 198 11.47 24.16 1.81
C PRO A 198 11.67 23.37 0.51
N VAL A 199 10.87 23.57 -0.53
CA VAL A 199 11.03 22.91 -1.84
C VAL A 199 12.23 23.49 -2.56
N THR A 200 13.17 22.61 -3.01
CA THR A 200 14.29 23.04 -3.83
C THR A 200 14.32 22.34 -5.18
N ASP A 201 13.82 21.11 -5.23
CA ASP A 201 13.91 20.22 -6.39
C ASP A 201 12.68 19.31 -6.52
N VAL A 202 12.58 18.69 -7.68
CA VAL A 202 11.75 17.49 -7.87
C VAL A 202 12.66 16.26 -7.89
N TRP A 203 12.09 15.12 -7.46
CA TRP A 203 12.77 13.83 -7.55
C TRP A 203 11.86 12.82 -8.24
N PHE A 204 12.29 12.30 -9.39
CA PHE A 204 11.56 11.29 -10.15
C PHE A 204 11.94 9.89 -9.67
N TRP A 205 10.94 9.02 -9.47
CA TRP A 205 11.12 7.63 -9.03
C TRP A 205 9.85 6.80 -9.17
N GLY A 206 9.95 5.49 -8.90
CA GLY A 206 8.78 4.61 -8.89
C GLY A 206 8.16 4.42 -10.27
N GLU A 207 9.00 4.50 -11.28
CA GLU A 207 8.66 4.41 -12.70
C GLU A 207 7.88 3.16 -13.08
N GLY A 208 7.06 3.27 -14.13
CA GLY A 208 6.41 2.14 -14.74
C GLY A 208 5.37 2.50 -15.78
N ARG A 209 4.97 1.49 -16.54
CA ARG A 209 3.91 1.55 -17.56
C ARG A 209 2.57 1.13 -16.99
N ALA A 210 1.48 1.40 -17.69
CA ALA A 210 0.16 0.95 -17.28
C ALA A 210 0.15 -0.57 -17.07
N PRO A 211 -0.23 -1.06 -15.87
CA PRO A 211 -0.32 -2.50 -15.63
C PRO A 211 -1.52 -3.10 -16.39
N SER A 212 -1.31 -4.25 -17.01
CA SER A 212 -2.39 -4.99 -17.69
C SER A 212 -3.04 -5.99 -16.72
N LEU A 213 -3.78 -5.46 -15.72
CA LEU A 213 -4.47 -6.30 -14.75
C LEU A 213 -5.81 -6.78 -15.31
N PRO A 214 -6.08 -8.10 -15.40
CA PRO A 214 -7.42 -8.57 -15.68
C PRO A 214 -8.36 -8.14 -14.54
N PRO A 215 -9.57 -7.64 -14.85
CA PRO A 215 -10.52 -7.28 -13.80
C PRO A 215 -10.78 -8.43 -12.83
N PHE A 216 -10.89 -8.14 -11.54
CA PHE A 216 -11.15 -9.14 -10.49
C PHE A 216 -12.40 -9.98 -10.77
N ARG A 217 -13.40 -9.34 -11.39
CA ARG A 217 -14.62 -10.01 -11.82
C ARG A 217 -14.38 -11.08 -12.89
N ASP A 218 -13.42 -10.86 -13.77
CA ASP A 218 -13.09 -11.81 -14.84
C ASP A 218 -12.32 -13.01 -14.27
N LEU A 219 -11.49 -12.79 -13.24
CA LEU A 219 -10.74 -13.85 -12.56
C LEU A 219 -11.62 -14.70 -11.63
N TYR A 220 -12.52 -14.07 -10.88
CA TYR A 220 -13.20 -14.71 -9.75
C TYR A 220 -14.73 -14.66 -9.83
N GLY A 221 -15.31 -13.99 -10.84
CA GLY A 221 -16.75 -13.87 -10.99
C GLY A 221 -17.42 -12.95 -9.96
N LEU A 222 -16.67 -12.12 -9.24
CA LEU A 222 -17.14 -11.32 -8.11
C LEU A 222 -17.02 -9.83 -8.41
N SER A 223 -18.10 -9.07 -8.12
CA SER A 223 -18.04 -7.61 -8.07
C SER A 223 -17.33 -7.16 -6.80
N GLY A 224 -16.53 -6.08 -6.88
CA GLY A 224 -15.72 -5.63 -5.74
C GLY A 224 -15.78 -4.14 -5.48
N ALA A 225 -15.47 -3.76 -4.23
CA ALA A 225 -15.21 -2.40 -3.81
C ALA A 225 -13.96 -2.33 -2.92
N VAL A 226 -13.31 -1.16 -2.88
CA VAL A 226 -12.15 -0.90 -2.03
C VAL A 226 -12.37 0.32 -1.12
N VAL A 227 -12.02 0.14 0.15
CA VAL A 227 -11.94 1.17 1.19
C VAL A 227 -10.47 1.33 1.54
N ALA A 228 -9.85 2.41 1.09
CA ALA A 228 -8.47 2.76 1.39
C ALA A 228 -8.30 4.28 1.34
N ALA A 229 -7.33 4.81 2.06
CA ALA A 229 -6.99 6.23 2.01
C ALA A 229 -5.81 6.51 1.06
N VAL A 230 -4.85 5.60 0.95
CA VAL A 230 -3.66 5.82 0.11
C VAL A 230 -3.94 5.59 -1.38
N ASP A 231 -3.39 6.47 -2.21
CA ASP A 231 -3.61 6.48 -3.66
C ASP A 231 -3.18 5.18 -4.34
N LEU A 232 -2.12 4.57 -3.85
CA LEU A 232 -1.59 3.30 -4.32
C LEU A 232 -2.64 2.18 -4.29
N VAL A 233 -3.28 1.96 -3.14
CA VAL A 233 -4.28 0.88 -2.95
C VAL A 233 -5.58 1.22 -3.67
N ARG A 234 -5.94 2.50 -3.71
CA ARG A 234 -7.10 2.99 -4.49
C ARG A 234 -6.90 2.77 -5.98
N GLY A 235 -5.70 3.08 -6.50
CA GLY A 235 -5.32 2.85 -7.88
C GLY A 235 -5.30 1.37 -8.25
N LEU A 236 -4.76 0.51 -7.38
CA LEU A 236 -4.84 -0.93 -7.55
C LEU A 236 -6.30 -1.41 -7.61
N GLY A 237 -7.18 -0.87 -6.76
CA GLY A 237 -8.61 -1.15 -6.81
C GLY A 237 -9.24 -0.77 -8.16
N ARG A 238 -8.88 0.40 -8.73
CA ARG A 238 -9.36 0.81 -10.06
C ARG A 238 -8.92 -0.15 -11.16
N HIS A 239 -7.65 -0.53 -11.18
CA HIS A 239 -7.14 -1.50 -12.14
C HIS A 239 -7.80 -2.88 -11.98
N ALA A 240 -8.12 -3.28 -10.76
CA ALA A 240 -8.88 -4.50 -10.47
C ALA A 240 -10.37 -4.41 -10.87
N GLY A 241 -10.85 -3.24 -11.28
CA GLY A 241 -12.26 -3.00 -11.63
C GLY A 241 -13.17 -2.86 -10.40
N PHE A 242 -12.64 -2.43 -9.26
CA PHE A 242 -13.40 -2.17 -8.03
C PHE A 242 -14.01 -0.76 -8.01
N GLU A 243 -15.16 -0.63 -7.35
CA GLU A 243 -15.65 0.68 -6.90
C GLU A 243 -14.71 1.21 -5.81
N VAL A 244 -14.05 2.36 -6.06
CA VAL A 244 -13.20 3.03 -5.08
C VAL A 244 -14.05 3.96 -4.24
N LEU A 245 -14.20 3.65 -2.95
CA LEU A 245 -15.06 4.41 -2.07
C LEU A 245 -14.36 5.65 -1.53
N ALA A 246 -15.05 6.78 -1.59
CA ALA A 246 -14.65 7.99 -0.86
C ALA A 246 -15.22 7.90 0.56
N VAL A 247 -14.34 7.84 1.55
CA VAL A 247 -14.71 7.71 2.97
C VAL A 247 -14.26 8.97 3.72
N PRO A 248 -15.17 9.88 4.04
CA PRO A 248 -14.82 11.06 4.84
C PRO A 248 -14.22 10.67 6.19
N GLY A 249 -13.11 11.30 6.57
CA GLY A 249 -12.36 11.00 7.78
C GLY A 249 -11.38 9.82 7.67
N ALA A 250 -11.40 9.06 6.57
CA ALA A 250 -10.35 8.07 6.32
C ALA A 250 -9.07 8.79 5.87
N THR A 251 -8.02 8.65 6.66
CA THR A 251 -6.66 9.11 6.36
C THR A 251 -5.72 7.92 6.21
N GLY A 252 -4.53 8.14 5.67
CA GLY A 252 -3.44 7.17 5.66
C GLY A 252 -2.54 7.27 6.89
N ASP A 253 -3.06 7.75 8.02
CA ASP A 253 -2.31 8.05 9.23
C ASP A 253 -3.02 7.48 10.47
N LEU A 254 -2.42 7.66 11.64
CA LEU A 254 -2.92 7.17 12.94
C LEU A 254 -4.28 7.74 13.34
N ASP A 255 -4.60 8.96 12.92
CA ASP A 255 -5.84 9.69 13.22
C ASP A 255 -7.02 9.30 12.33
N THR A 256 -6.89 8.26 11.51
CA THR A 256 -7.95 7.80 10.60
C THR A 256 -9.24 7.45 11.35
N ASP A 257 -10.42 7.76 10.77
CA ASP A 257 -11.71 7.25 11.29
C ASP A 257 -11.87 5.76 10.93
N TYR A 258 -11.41 4.89 11.83
CA TYR A 258 -11.51 3.44 11.70
C TYR A 258 -12.97 2.98 11.53
N GLY A 259 -13.88 3.58 12.31
CA GLY A 259 -15.30 3.28 12.24
C GLY A 259 -15.94 3.69 10.92
N ALA A 260 -15.51 4.79 10.31
CA ALA A 260 -15.98 5.19 8.99
C ALA A 260 -15.56 4.18 7.90
N LYS A 261 -14.33 3.67 7.96
CA LYS A 261 -13.87 2.59 7.06
C LYS A 261 -14.76 1.34 7.20
N ALA A 262 -15.09 0.94 8.43
CA ALA A 262 -15.97 -0.20 8.68
C ALA A 262 -17.41 0.03 8.16
N ARG A 263 -17.99 1.21 8.42
CA ARG A 263 -19.33 1.56 7.93
C ARG A 263 -19.40 1.55 6.40
N ALA A 264 -18.42 2.14 5.73
CA ALA A 264 -18.33 2.15 4.28
C ALA A 264 -18.23 0.72 3.71
N ALA A 265 -17.44 -0.15 4.34
CA ALA A 265 -17.32 -1.55 3.95
C ALA A 265 -18.65 -2.31 4.12
N LEU A 266 -19.36 -2.11 5.24
CA LEU A 266 -20.67 -2.73 5.47
C LEU A 266 -21.70 -2.28 4.45
N GLU A 267 -21.71 -1.01 4.07
CA GLU A 267 -22.60 -0.48 3.03
C GLU A 267 -22.26 -1.06 1.66
N ALA A 268 -20.96 -1.10 1.30
CA ALA A 268 -20.51 -1.67 0.05
C ALA A 268 -20.86 -3.15 -0.12
N LEU A 269 -20.84 -3.93 0.96
CA LEU A 269 -21.29 -5.34 0.97
C LEU A 269 -22.78 -5.50 0.61
N GLY A 270 -23.57 -4.44 0.68
CA GLY A 270 -24.95 -4.43 0.17
C GLY A 270 -25.01 -4.50 -1.38
N ARG A 271 -24.00 -3.99 -2.06
CA ARG A 271 -23.93 -3.85 -3.52
C ARG A 271 -22.92 -4.78 -4.18
N HIS A 272 -21.87 -5.14 -3.46
CA HIS A 272 -20.74 -5.93 -3.98
C HIS A 272 -20.64 -7.29 -3.30
N ASP A 273 -20.00 -8.23 -3.98
CA ASP A 273 -19.75 -9.61 -3.49
C ASP A 273 -18.47 -9.70 -2.67
N PHE A 274 -17.52 -8.77 -2.92
CA PHE A 274 -16.21 -8.69 -2.30
C PHE A 274 -15.90 -7.24 -1.91
N VAL A 275 -15.35 -7.04 -0.71
CA VAL A 275 -14.86 -5.73 -0.26
C VAL A 275 -13.44 -5.87 0.27
N PHE A 276 -12.55 -5.03 -0.21
CA PHE A 276 -11.19 -4.88 0.26
C PHE A 276 -11.10 -3.65 1.17
N VAL A 277 -10.70 -3.84 2.43
CA VAL A 277 -10.47 -2.76 3.41
C VAL A 277 -8.99 -2.71 3.75
N HIS A 278 -8.39 -1.55 3.59
CA HIS A 278 -6.99 -1.28 3.92
C HIS A 278 -6.90 -0.23 5.02
N VAL A 279 -6.02 -0.45 6.00
CA VAL A 279 -5.82 0.46 7.14
C VAL A 279 -4.33 0.65 7.34
N GLU A 280 -3.82 1.82 7.05
CA GLU A 280 -2.40 2.18 6.97
C GLU A 280 -1.74 2.38 8.34
N ALA A 281 -2.53 2.74 9.34
CA ALA A 281 -2.06 3.21 10.65
C ALA A 281 -1.00 2.32 11.36
N PRO A 282 -1.06 0.97 11.34
CA PRO A 282 -0.01 0.16 11.96
C PRO A 282 1.35 0.31 11.26
N ASP A 283 1.37 0.53 9.95
CA ASP A 283 2.58 0.74 9.16
C ASP A 283 3.21 2.11 9.45
N GLU A 284 2.39 3.16 9.47
CA GLU A 284 2.85 4.51 9.81
C GLU A 284 3.46 4.56 11.23
N ALA A 285 2.82 3.90 12.21
CA ALA A 285 3.39 3.78 13.55
C ALA A 285 4.76 3.09 13.55
N ALA A 286 4.91 2.05 12.73
CA ALA A 286 6.17 1.33 12.60
C ALA A 286 7.27 2.19 11.95
N HIS A 287 6.96 2.95 10.91
CA HIS A 287 7.88 3.91 10.29
C HIS A 287 8.31 5.02 11.25
N MET A 288 7.43 5.47 12.13
CA MET A 288 7.78 6.39 13.23
C MET A 288 8.67 5.75 14.30
N GLY A 289 8.69 4.42 14.39
CA GLY A 289 9.39 3.70 15.44
C GLY A 289 8.64 3.74 16.77
N ASP A 290 7.32 3.95 16.74
CA ASP A 290 6.47 4.06 17.94
C ASP A 290 5.74 2.74 18.23
N ILE A 291 6.28 1.97 19.17
CA ILE A 291 5.71 0.68 19.61
C ILE A 291 4.30 0.87 20.20
N GLY A 292 4.10 1.92 20.98
CA GLY A 292 2.81 2.20 21.63
C GLY A 292 1.73 2.56 20.63
N ALA A 293 2.05 3.41 19.66
CA ALA A 293 1.17 3.78 18.57
C ALA A 293 0.81 2.57 17.70
N LYS A 294 1.78 1.70 17.40
CA LYS A 294 1.52 0.47 16.62
C LYS A 294 0.55 -0.47 17.33
N ILE A 295 0.77 -0.72 18.62
CA ILE A 295 -0.16 -1.53 19.43
C ILE A 295 -1.55 -0.90 19.44
N GLY A 296 -1.66 0.42 19.68
CA GLY A 296 -2.93 1.14 19.66
C GLY A 296 -3.66 1.04 18.31
N ALA A 297 -2.95 1.22 17.19
CA ALA A 297 -3.51 1.07 15.86
C ALA A 297 -4.06 -0.35 15.60
N ILE A 298 -3.33 -1.39 16.02
CA ILE A 298 -3.78 -2.79 15.94
C ILE A 298 -5.06 -3.00 16.75
N GLU A 299 -5.12 -2.47 17.98
CA GLU A 299 -6.31 -2.56 18.83
C GLU A 299 -7.52 -1.83 18.24
N HIS A 300 -7.32 -0.64 17.64
CA HIS A 300 -8.38 0.08 16.92
C HIS A 300 -8.88 -0.70 15.71
N VAL A 301 -8.00 -1.32 14.94
CA VAL A 301 -8.41 -2.20 13.83
C VAL A 301 -9.28 -3.35 14.33
N ASP A 302 -8.90 -4.02 15.41
CA ASP A 302 -9.70 -5.11 15.97
C ASP A 302 -11.08 -4.65 16.45
N ALA A 303 -11.11 -3.55 17.24
CA ALA A 303 -12.30 -3.07 17.92
C ALA A 303 -13.26 -2.30 17.00
N GLU A 304 -12.74 -1.44 16.13
CA GLU A 304 -13.54 -0.47 15.39
C GLU A 304 -13.76 -0.86 13.93
N VAL A 305 -12.82 -1.63 13.33
CA VAL A 305 -12.99 -2.11 11.96
C VAL A 305 -13.50 -3.55 11.95
N LEU A 306 -12.79 -4.47 12.60
CA LEU A 306 -13.08 -5.89 12.48
C LEU A 306 -14.32 -6.33 13.28
N ALA A 307 -14.53 -5.78 14.48
CA ALA A 307 -15.66 -6.19 15.32
C ALA A 307 -17.04 -5.98 14.66
N PRO A 308 -17.37 -4.80 14.09
CA PRO A 308 -18.64 -4.61 13.40
C PRO A 308 -18.78 -5.49 12.14
N LEU A 309 -17.68 -5.77 11.43
CA LEU A 309 -17.68 -6.67 10.27
C LEU A 309 -17.90 -8.13 10.67
N ALA A 310 -17.23 -8.58 11.73
CA ALA A 310 -17.31 -9.95 12.23
C ALA A 310 -18.68 -10.30 12.85
N ALA A 311 -19.50 -9.30 13.18
CA ALA A 311 -20.88 -9.48 13.66
C ALA A 311 -21.83 -9.96 12.55
N ARG A 312 -21.47 -9.85 11.27
CA ARG A 312 -22.27 -10.34 10.15
C ARG A 312 -22.11 -11.85 9.96
N ALA A 313 -23.17 -12.60 10.13
CA ALA A 313 -23.15 -14.06 10.01
C ALA A 313 -22.98 -14.57 8.56
N ASP A 314 -23.35 -13.73 7.56
CA ASP A 314 -23.24 -14.04 6.12
C ASP A 314 -21.89 -13.66 5.52
N LEU A 315 -20.95 -13.12 6.32
CA LEU A 315 -19.67 -12.64 5.86
C LEU A 315 -18.56 -13.67 6.09
N ALA A 316 -17.78 -13.94 5.05
CA ALA A 316 -16.49 -14.59 5.17
C ALA A 316 -15.39 -13.50 5.24
N LEU A 317 -14.48 -13.67 6.17
CA LEU A 317 -13.41 -12.72 6.46
C LEU A 317 -12.05 -13.34 6.19
N LEU A 318 -11.19 -12.59 5.50
CA LEU A 318 -9.75 -12.82 5.39
C LEU A 318 -9.05 -11.63 6.00
N VAL A 319 -8.22 -11.85 7.03
CA VAL A 319 -7.44 -10.81 7.71
C VAL A 319 -5.96 -11.19 7.65
N LEU A 320 -5.14 -10.28 7.17
CA LEU A 320 -3.68 -10.41 7.17
C LEU A 320 -3.04 -9.03 6.98
N PRO A 321 -1.82 -8.79 7.50
CA PRO A 321 -1.01 -7.67 7.01
C PRO A 321 -0.50 -7.98 5.61
N ASP A 322 -0.15 -6.96 4.87
CA ASP A 322 0.47 -7.11 3.55
C ASP A 322 1.97 -7.44 3.65
N HIS A 323 2.68 -6.88 4.62
CA HIS A 323 4.10 -7.15 4.91
C HIS A 323 4.43 -6.99 6.40
N PHE A 324 5.65 -7.35 6.76
CA PHE A 324 6.26 -6.94 8.02
C PHE A 324 6.78 -5.52 7.89
N THR A 325 6.56 -4.71 8.92
CA THR A 325 7.23 -3.41 9.11
C THR A 325 7.76 -3.35 10.54
N PRO A 326 8.93 -3.98 10.80
CA PRO A 326 9.47 -4.00 12.15
C PRO A 326 9.74 -2.58 12.66
N VAL A 327 9.21 -2.27 13.85
CA VAL A 327 9.32 -0.93 14.47
C VAL A 327 10.77 -0.46 14.59
N HIS A 328 11.69 -1.38 14.89
CA HIS A 328 13.11 -1.05 14.98
C HIS A 328 13.79 -0.83 13.64
N ALA A 329 13.32 -1.52 12.59
CA ALA A 329 13.85 -1.36 11.25
C ALA A 329 13.29 -0.12 10.55
N ARG A 330 12.06 0.30 10.90
CA ARG A 330 11.32 1.41 10.30
C ARG A 330 11.21 1.29 8.77
N THR A 331 11.17 0.07 8.28
CA THR A 331 11.08 -0.24 6.86
C THR A 331 10.47 -1.61 6.65
N HIS A 332 9.98 -1.86 5.43
CA HIS A 332 9.34 -3.11 5.08
C HIS A 332 10.33 -4.26 4.91
N VAL A 333 9.92 -5.48 5.27
CA VAL A 333 10.69 -6.70 5.01
C VAL A 333 9.80 -7.80 4.42
N SER A 334 10.38 -8.66 3.59
CA SER A 334 9.67 -9.67 2.80
C SER A 334 9.47 -11.02 3.52
N ALA A 335 9.34 -11.01 4.85
CA ALA A 335 9.01 -12.21 5.61
C ALA A 335 7.56 -12.67 5.33
N PRO A 336 7.26 -13.99 5.41
CA PRO A 336 5.88 -14.47 5.33
C PRO A 336 5.03 -13.94 6.48
N VAL A 337 3.86 -13.39 6.18
CA VAL A 337 2.96 -12.76 7.15
C VAL A 337 1.91 -13.74 7.68
N PRO A 338 1.40 -13.54 8.91
CA PRO A 338 0.27 -14.30 9.44
C PRO A 338 -1.01 -13.96 8.69
N PHE A 339 -1.86 -14.98 8.44
CA PHE A 339 -3.20 -14.78 7.94
C PHE A 339 -4.23 -15.58 8.75
N VAL A 340 -5.46 -15.11 8.80
CA VAL A 340 -6.62 -15.86 9.24
C VAL A 340 -7.77 -15.67 8.27
N PHE A 341 -8.43 -16.75 7.86
CA PHE A 341 -9.72 -16.65 7.22
C PHE A 341 -10.78 -17.46 7.96
N ALA A 342 -11.95 -16.89 8.13
CA ALA A 342 -13.07 -17.44 8.89
C ALA A 342 -14.41 -17.17 8.20
N GLY A 343 -15.46 -17.82 8.68
CA GLY A 343 -16.78 -17.75 8.05
C GLY A 343 -16.88 -18.66 6.83
N CYS A 344 -16.02 -19.66 6.72
CA CYS A 344 -15.92 -20.61 5.62
C CYS A 344 -16.49 -21.98 6.04
N ALA A 345 -16.64 -22.89 5.08
CA ALA A 345 -17.04 -24.26 5.37
C ALA A 345 -16.01 -24.95 6.28
N PRO A 346 -16.42 -25.68 7.33
CA PRO A 346 -15.52 -26.18 8.37
C PRO A 346 -14.56 -27.30 7.93
N ALA A 347 -14.67 -27.83 6.72
CA ALA A 347 -13.97 -29.04 6.29
C ALA A 347 -12.45 -28.94 6.21
N ALA A 348 -11.86 -27.74 6.35
CA ALA A 348 -10.41 -27.53 6.28
C ALA A 348 -9.89 -26.52 7.33
N ALA A 349 -10.64 -26.28 8.41
CA ALA A 349 -10.20 -25.33 9.43
C ALA A 349 -8.89 -25.81 10.10
N ARG A 350 -7.91 -24.91 10.21
CA ARG A 350 -6.70 -25.08 11.02
C ARG A 350 -6.66 -23.98 12.07
N PRO A 351 -7.38 -24.17 13.19
CA PRO A 351 -7.50 -23.14 14.20
C PRO A 351 -6.19 -22.96 14.97
N ALA A 352 -6.02 -21.76 15.53
CA ALA A 352 -4.96 -21.40 16.45
C ALA A 352 -5.57 -20.76 17.71
N PRO A 353 -4.85 -20.75 18.86
CA PRO A 353 -5.36 -20.17 20.10
C PRO A 353 -5.51 -18.63 20.02
N ALA A 354 -4.68 -17.98 19.21
CA ALA A 354 -4.65 -16.55 18.97
C ALA A 354 -4.28 -16.25 17.52
N PHE A 355 -4.41 -14.99 17.12
CA PHE A 355 -3.92 -14.51 15.82
C PHE A 355 -2.66 -13.67 16.03
N ASP A 356 -1.52 -14.30 15.85
CA ASP A 356 -0.20 -13.68 15.89
C ASP A 356 0.82 -14.48 15.06
N GLU A 357 2.03 -13.97 14.94
CA GLU A 357 3.11 -14.52 14.14
C GLU A 357 3.52 -15.93 14.61
N ASP A 358 3.59 -16.16 15.92
CA ASP A 358 4.00 -17.44 16.49
C ASP A 358 2.88 -18.48 16.41
N ALA A 359 1.67 -18.08 16.70
CA ALA A 359 0.49 -18.93 16.55
C ALA A 359 0.31 -19.37 15.10
N ALA A 360 0.49 -18.45 14.13
CA ALA A 360 0.45 -18.77 12.71
C ALA A 360 1.59 -19.72 12.31
N ARG A 361 2.81 -19.51 12.77
CA ARG A 361 3.97 -20.39 12.54
C ARG A 361 3.74 -21.79 13.13
N ALA A 362 3.12 -21.87 14.30
CA ALA A 362 2.85 -23.14 14.98
C ALA A 362 1.87 -24.04 14.19
N THR A 363 1.00 -23.48 13.34
CA THR A 363 0.10 -24.26 12.48
C THR A 363 0.83 -25.06 11.40
N ARG A 364 2.06 -24.69 11.06
CA ARG A 364 2.87 -25.23 9.96
C ARG A 364 2.20 -25.14 8.57
N LEU A 365 1.17 -24.31 8.43
CA LEU A 365 0.57 -23.96 7.15
C LEU A 365 1.30 -22.75 6.59
N VAL A 366 2.06 -22.94 5.52
CA VAL A 366 2.75 -21.86 4.81
C VAL A 366 2.30 -21.90 3.36
N LEU A 367 1.70 -20.82 2.89
CA LEU A 367 1.28 -20.67 1.51
C LEU A 367 2.37 -19.97 0.71
N ALA A 368 2.52 -20.40 -0.54
CA ALA A 368 3.60 -19.95 -1.40
C ALA A 368 3.47 -18.48 -1.82
N ASP A 369 2.22 -18.00 -2.00
CA ASP A 369 1.93 -16.66 -2.51
C ASP A 369 0.50 -16.22 -2.18
N GLY A 370 0.21 -14.94 -2.44
CA GLY A 370 -1.14 -14.37 -2.26
C GLY A 370 -2.19 -14.98 -3.20
N PRO A 371 -1.88 -15.24 -4.49
CA PRO A 371 -2.79 -15.98 -5.38
C PRO A 371 -3.25 -17.33 -4.83
N GLU A 372 -2.38 -18.10 -4.20
CA GLU A 372 -2.77 -19.34 -3.52
C GLU A 372 -3.73 -19.07 -2.35
N LEU A 373 -3.42 -18.07 -1.52
CA LEU A 373 -4.27 -17.67 -0.40
C LEU A 373 -5.66 -17.26 -0.88
N MET A 374 -5.76 -16.37 -1.88
CA MET A 374 -7.02 -15.88 -2.41
C MET A 374 -7.86 -17.03 -2.98
N ARG A 375 -7.27 -17.93 -3.78
CA ARG A 375 -7.98 -19.10 -4.30
C ARG A 375 -8.51 -19.99 -3.17
N ARG A 376 -7.74 -20.24 -2.12
CA ARG A 376 -8.17 -21.05 -0.96
C ARG A 376 -9.30 -20.37 -0.19
N PHE A 377 -9.19 -19.07 0.06
CA PHE A 377 -10.22 -18.29 0.72
C PHE A 377 -11.54 -18.33 -0.05
N LEU A 378 -11.50 -18.05 -1.36
CA LEU A 378 -12.69 -18.05 -2.19
C LEU A 378 -13.31 -19.44 -2.32
N ALA A 379 -12.53 -20.50 -2.48
CA ALA A 379 -13.01 -21.88 -2.53
C ALA A 379 -13.66 -22.32 -1.23
N ALA A 380 -13.15 -21.88 -0.08
CA ALA A 380 -13.71 -22.21 1.23
C ALA A 380 -15.04 -21.50 1.52
N THR A 381 -15.43 -20.51 0.72
CA THR A 381 -16.62 -19.66 0.91
C THR A 381 -17.79 -20.02 0.00
N VAL A 382 -17.66 -21.07 -0.80
CA VAL A 382 -18.71 -21.57 -1.71
C VAL A 382 -19.79 -22.36 -0.94
#